data_b4fcb90a87e60b53995a1c42bfde9c55
#
_entry.id   b4fcb90a87e60b53995a1c42bfde9c55
#
_cell.length_a   1.000
_cell.length_b   1.000
_cell.length_c   1.000
_cell.angle_alpha   90.00
_cell.angle_beta   90.00
_cell.angle_gamma   90.00
#
_symmetry.space_group_name_H-M   'P 1'
#
loop_
_entity.id
_entity.type
_entity.pdbx_description
1 polymer ?
#
loop_
_entity_poly.entity_id
_entity_poly.type
_entity_poly.pdbx_seq_one_letter_code
_entity_poly.pdbx_strand_id
1 'polypeptide(L)'
;MDGDNLLGQFLRARRGLVQPEEQDVPVIGRRRVAGLRREEVAMLSGLSTDYYVRLEQGRERNPSVQVLDALARALLLDDDAIAHLHRLARPVPARSRKNARRQRVSPALRQMMHSWTGTPAVILGRCMDVLAHNPLGGALFAGHTYSGDLMRLVFLDPDARDFYPDWDRVAANTVGGLREAAGTDYDDPRLIELVGELSLKSEAFRTLWARHDIRQKRHETKRFRHPVVGELTLDYESLTINSAPGQQLVVYQAEPGSPSAHALSLLGSLTATETAQASEAVRQDIVADD
;
A
#
# COMPACT_ATOMS: atom_id res chain seq x y z
N MET A 1 1.82 -0.96 -22.46
CA MET A 1 0.79 -0.22 -21.68
C MET A 1 1.27 1.23 -21.66
N ASP A 2 0.42 2.15 -22.14
CA ASP A 2 0.78 3.57 -22.22
C ASP A 2 1.00 4.15 -20.82
N GLY A 3 2.24 4.17 -20.33
CA GLY A 3 2.62 4.79 -19.06
C GLY A 3 2.37 6.32 -19.01
N ASP A 4 2.01 6.90 -20.13
CA ASP A 4 1.87 8.33 -20.33
C ASP A 4 0.45 8.89 -20.04
N ASN A 5 -0.53 8.04 -19.69
CA ASN A 5 -1.94 8.45 -19.46
C ASN A 5 -2.52 7.97 -18.13
N LEU A 6 -1.79 8.17 -17.05
CA LEU A 6 -2.21 7.76 -15.70
C LEU A 6 -3.48 8.48 -15.23
N LEU A 7 -3.59 9.79 -15.51
CA LEU A 7 -4.77 10.59 -15.20
C LEU A 7 -6.02 10.01 -15.87
N GLY A 8 -5.94 9.73 -17.19
CA GLY A 8 -7.07 9.17 -17.92
C GLY A 8 -7.46 7.76 -17.49
N GLN A 9 -6.49 6.93 -17.11
CA GLN A 9 -6.75 5.59 -16.55
C GLN A 9 -7.47 5.69 -15.22
N PHE A 10 -7.02 6.57 -14.34
CA PHE A 10 -7.67 6.84 -13.05
C PHE A 10 -9.10 7.32 -13.23
N LEU A 11 -9.32 8.35 -14.07
CA LEU A 11 -10.66 8.88 -14.33
C LEU A 11 -11.62 7.82 -14.88
N ARG A 12 -11.14 7.00 -15.83
CA ARG A 12 -11.93 5.90 -16.40
C ARG A 12 -12.32 4.86 -15.35
N ALA A 13 -11.38 4.48 -14.50
CA ALA A 13 -11.64 3.49 -13.45
C ALA A 13 -12.64 4.01 -12.42
N ARG A 14 -12.44 5.24 -11.93
CA ARG A 14 -13.36 5.85 -10.95
C ARG A 14 -14.76 6.06 -11.51
N ARG A 15 -14.88 6.50 -12.77
CA ARG A 15 -16.17 6.59 -13.47
C ARG A 15 -16.92 5.26 -13.53
N GLY A 16 -16.21 4.15 -13.68
CA GLY A 16 -16.81 2.81 -13.71
C GLY A 16 -17.36 2.33 -12.36
N LEU A 17 -16.96 2.96 -11.25
CA LEU A 17 -17.36 2.57 -9.89
C LEU A 17 -18.59 3.34 -9.39
N VAL A 18 -18.78 4.60 -9.82
CA VAL A 18 -19.91 5.43 -9.39
C VAL A 18 -21.19 4.97 -10.06
N GLN A 19 -22.21 4.63 -9.25
CA GLN A 19 -23.51 4.28 -9.77
C GLN A 19 -24.29 5.56 -10.13
N PRO A 20 -25.07 5.58 -11.23
CA PRO A 20 -25.84 6.77 -11.64
C PRO A 20 -26.76 7.29 -10.56
N GLU A 21 -27.35 6.38 -9.79
CA GLU A 21 -28.27 6.66 -8.70
C GLU A 21 -27.61 7.45 -7.56
N GLU A 22 -26.30 7.27 -7.36
CA GLU A 22 -25.52 8.00 -6.34
C GLU A 22 -25.31 9.48 -6.71
N GLN A 23 -25.59 9.85 -7.96
CA GLN A 23 -25.46 11.21 -8.51
C GLN A 23 -26.81 11.75 -9.04
N ASP A 24 -27.92 11.17 -8.65
CA ASP A 24 -29.27 11.54 -9.11
C ASP A 24 -29.40 11.59 -10.65
N VAL A 25 -28.59 10.78 -11.38
CA VAL A 25 -28.64 10.69 -12.84
C VAL A 25 -29.76 9.74 -13.25
N PRO A 26 -30.78 10.19 -14.00
CA PRO A 26 -31.89 9.34 -14.42
C PRO A 26 -31.39 8.16 -15.29
N VAL A 27 -31.73 6.96 -14.89
CA VAL A 27 -31.42 5.75 -15.71
C VAL A 27 -32.47 5.60 -16.79
N ILE A 28 -32.15 6.10 -18.01
CA ILE A 28 -33.04 5.98 -19.16
C ILE A 28 -32.53 4.86 -20.09
N GLY A 29 -33.32 3.80 -20.26
CA GLY A 29 -33.04 2.72 -21.19
C GLY A 29 -31.99 1.69 -20.71
N ARG A 30 -31.61 0.76 -21.60
CA ARG A 30 -30.66 -0.32 -21.32
C ARG A 30 -29.23 0.22 -21.27
N ARG A 31 -28.56 0.11 -20.11
CA ARG A 31 -27.16 0.54 -19.94
C ARG A 31 -26.19 -0.56 -20.44
N ARG A 32 -25.15 -0.14 -21.15
CA ARG A 32 -24.03 -1.01 -21.58
C ARG A 32 -22.82 -0.94 -20.64
N VAL A 33 -22.83 0.01 -19.69
CA VAL A 33 -21.77 0.23 -18.69
C VAL A 33 -22.41 0.21 -17.29
N ALA A 34 -21.70 -0.37 -16.33
CA ALA A 34 -22.18 -0.47 -14.95
C ALA A 34 -22.16 0.89 -14.23
N GLY A 35 -21.13 1.70 -14.47
CA GLY A 35 -20.98 3.03 -13.85
C GLY A 35 -21.50 4.17 -14.74
N LEU A 36 -21.04 5.40 -14.43
CA LEU A 36 -21.39 6.59 -15.20
C LEU A 36 -20.90 6.53 -16.64
N ARG A 37 -21.68 7.11 -17.57
CA ARG A 37 -21.24 7.37 -18.95
C ARG A 37 -20.34 8.62 -19.00
N ARG A 38 -19.54 8.77 -20.05
CA ARG A 38 -18.69 9.94 -20.25
C ARG A 38 -19.47 11.25 -20.30
N GLU A 39 -20.62 11.23 -20.99
CA GLU A 39 -21.56 12.35 -21.06
C GLU A 39 -22.15 12.72 -19.70
N GLU A 40 -22.40 11.74 -18.84
CA GLU A 40 -22.93 11.96 -17.49
C GLU A 40 -21.86 12.63 -16.59
N VAL A 41 -20.60 12.15 -16.62
CA VAL A 41 -19.52 12.80 -15.86
C VAL A 41 -19.26 14.22 -16.38
N ALA A 42 -19.28 14.43 -17.69
CA ALA A 42 -19.12 15.76 -18.28
C ALA A 42 -20.21 16.73 -17.79
N MET A 43 -21.48 16.29 -17.83
CA MET A 43 -22.62 17.05 -17.33
C MET A 43 -22.48 17.39 -15.83
N LEU A 44 -22.19 16.38 -14.98
CA LEU A 44 -22.04 16.53 -13.54
C LEU A 44 -20.88 17.46 -13.15
N SER A 45 -19.82 17.47 -13.95
CA SER A 45 -18.63 18.32 -13.72
C SER A 45 -18.69 19.68 -14.43
N GLY A 46 -19.76 19.97 -15.20
CA GLY A 46 -19.86 21.21 -15.99
C GLY A 46 -18.87 21.30 -17.15
N LEU A 47 -18.41 20.16 -17.66
CA LEU A 47 -17.45 20.07 -18.76
C LEU A 47 -18.14 19.68 -20.07
N SER A 48 -17.51 19.98 -21.21
CA SER A 48 -17.95 19.38 -22.47
C SER A 48 -17.56 17.89 -22.51
N THR A 49 -18.41 17.05 -23.11
CA THR A 49 -18.12 15.63 -23.30
C THR A 49 -16.81 15.40 -24.06
N ASP A 50 -16.52 16.25 -25.07
CA ASP A 50 -15.28 16.16 -25.83
C ASP A 50 -14.04 16.46 -24.98
N TYR A 51 -14.12 17.46 -24.08
CA TYR A 51 -13.03 17.77 -23.15
C TYR A 51 -12.77 16.61 -22.18
N TYR A 52 -13.83 16.03 -21.59
CA TYR A 52 -13.69 14.86 -20.70
C TYR A 52 -13.11 13.65 -21.45
N VAL A 53 -13.54 13.40 -22.68
CA VAL A 53 -12.98 12.32 -23.53
C VAL A 53 -11.49 12.54 -23.79
N ARG A 54 -11.06 13.77 -24.06
CA ARG A 54 -9.64 14.09 -24.25
C ARG A 54 -8.82 13.86 -22.97
N LEU A 55 -9.38 14.19 -21.79
CA LEU A 55 -8.76 13.86 -20.49
C LEU A 55 -8.58 12.34 -20.30
N GLU A 56 -9.65 11.55 -20.52
CA GLU A 56 -9.55 10.09 -20.42
C GLU A 56 -8.56 9.46 -21.42
N GLN A 57 -8.38 10.11 -22.58
CA GLN A 57 -7.46 9.64 -23.63
C GLN A 57 -6.02 10.14 -23.44
N GLY A 58 -5.77 11.01 -22.44
CA GLY A 58 -4.46 11.61 -22.21
C GLY A 58 -4.04 12.65 -23.25
N ARG A 59 -4.97 13.13 -24.07
CA ARG A 59 -4.77 14.20 -25.05
C ARG A 59 -4.79 15.58 -24.40
N GLU A 60 -5.48 15.71 -23.26
CA GLU A 60 -5.44 16.86 -22.37
C GLU A 60 -4.70 16.43 -21.08
N ARG A 61 -3.60 17.12 -20.75
CA ARG A 61 -2.70 16.68 -19.66
C ARG A 61 -2.60 17.67 -18.51
N ASN A 62 -3.08 18.90 -18.68
CA ASN A 62 -2.96 19.97 -17.70
C ASN A 62 -4.32 20.60 -17.35
N PRO A 63 -5.27 19.84 -16.80
CA PRO A 63 -6.55 20.41 -16.36
C PRO A 63 -6.31 21.40 -15.21
N SER A 64 -7.13 22.46 -15.15
CA SER A 64 -7.07 23.43 -14.06
C SER A 64 -7.53 22.79 -12.73
N VAL A 65 -7.14 23.39 -11.60
CA VAL A 65 -7.58 22.95 -10.26
C VAL A 65 -9.10 22.89 -10.18
N GLN A 66 -9.79 23.87 -10.73
CA GLN A 66 -11.26 23.92 -10.75
C GLN A 66 -11.89 22.75 -11.51
N VAL A 67 -11.27 22.32 -12.62
CA VAL A 67 -11.70 21.14 -13.37
C VAL A 67 -11.48 19.87 -12.55
N LEU A 68 -10.33 19.75 -11.87
CA LEU A 68 -10.04 18.60 -11.00
C LEU A 68 -11.04 18.51 -9.86
N ASP A 69 -11.35 19.63 -9.20
CA ASP A 69 -12.31 19.67 -8.09
C ASP A 69 -13.73 19.35 -8.56
N ALA A 70 -14.11 19.80 -9.77
CA ALA A 70 -15.40 19.44 -10.35
C ALA A 70 -15.49 17.93 -10.68
N LEU A 71 -14.44 17.36 -11.24
CA LEU A 71 -14.35 15.93 -11.49
C LEU A 71 -14.35 15.12 -10.20
N ALA A 72 -13.68 15.60 -9.15
CA ALA A 72 -13.66 14.94 -7.83
C ALA A 72 -15.08 14.81 -7.26
N ARG A 73 -15.87 15.86 -7.33
CA ARG A 73 -17.29 15.83 -6.90
C ARG A 73 -18.13 14.89 -7.78
N ALA A 74 -18.00 15.00 -9.10
CA ALA A 74 -18.74 14.15 -10.04
C ALA A 74 -18.42 12.66 -9.91
N LEU A 75 -17.22 12.32 -9.47
CA LEU A 75 -16.75 10.95 -9.28
C LEU A 75 -16.80 10.48 -7.82
N LEU A 76 -17.39 11.25 -6.91
CA LEU A 76 -17.51 10.95 -5.47
C LEU A 76 -16.16 10.52 -4.85
N LEU A 77 -15.10 11.26 -5.17
CA LEU A 77 -13.78 10.94 -4.66
C LEU A 77 -13.64 11.34 -3.20
N ASP A 78 -13.03 10.46 -2.39
CA ASP A 78 -12.58 10.77 -1.05
C ASP A 78 -11.31 11.64 -1.06
N ASP A 79 -10.90 12.16 0.09
CA ASP A 79 -9.75 13.07 0.22
C ASP A 79 -8.45 12.48 -0.34
N ASP A 80 -8.23 11.17 -0.17
CA ASP A 80 -7.03 10.49 -0.66
C ASP A 80 -7.03 10.39 -2.19
N ALA A 81 -8.17 10.08 -2.78
CA ALA A 81 -8.37 10.04 -4.23
C ALA A 81 -8.29 11.44 -4.85
N ILE A 82 -8.81 12.48 -4.18
CA ILE A 82 -8.66 13.88 -4.58
C ILE A 82 -7.18 14.28 -4.62
N ALA A 83 -6.46 14.03 -3.52
CA ALA A 83 -5.03 14.33 -3.45
C ALA A 83 -4.24 13.60 -4.56
N HIS A 84 -4.61 12.37 -4.89
CA HIS A 84 -4.00 11.62 -5.98
C HIS A 84 -4.36 12.19 -7.36
N LEU A 85 -5.62 12.52 -7.61
CA LEU A 85 -6.06 13.17 -8.84
C LEU A 85 -5.23 14.43 -9.13
N HIS A 86 -5.04 15.28 -8.11
CA HIS A 86 -4.21 16.47 -8.22
C HIS A 86 -2.72 16.15 -8.47
N ARG A 87 -2.19 15.06 -7.87
CA ARG A 87 -0.80 14.60 -8.15
C ARG A 87 -0.64 14.15 -9.60
N LEU A 88 -1.58 13.37 -10.12
CA LEU A 88 -1.55 12.87 -11.50
C LEU A 88 -1.63 13.97 -12.55
N ALA A 89 -2.32 15.07 -12.23
CA ALA A 89 -2.48 16.20 -13.11
C ALA A 89 -1.30 17.20 -13.12
N ARG A 90 -0.37 17.07 -12.13
CA ARG A 90 0.81 17.94 -12.10
C ARG A 90 1.87 17.43 -13.06
N PRO A 91 2.51 18.31 -13.88
CA PRO A 91 3.70 17.94 -14.63
C PRO A 91 4.79 17.46 -13.65
N VAL A 92 5.15 16.20 -13.71
CA VAL A 92 6.30 15.70 -12.94
C VAL A 92 7.55 16.14 -13.67
N PRO A 93 8.45 16.94 -13.05
CA PRO A 93 9.78 17.15 -13.61
C PRO A 93 10.38 15.76 -13.82
N ALA A 94 10.95 15.50 -15.00
CA ALA A 94 11.61 14.24 -15.32
C ALA A 94 12.69 13.96 -14.25
N ARG A 95 12.29 13.33 -13.14
CA ARG A 95 13.21 12.89 -12.11
C ARG A 95 14.05 11.79 -12.70
N SER A 96 15.32 12.12 -12.81
CA SER A 96 16.41 11.27 -13.26
C SER A 96 16.14 9.77 -13.00
N ARG A 97 16.13 8.97 -14.07
CA ARG A 97 16.14 7.49 -14.11
C ARG A 97 17.26 6.83 -13.27
N LYS A 98 17.90 7.57 -12.35
CA LYS A 98 19.14 7.15 -11.66
C LYS A 98 18.94 6.30 -10.42
N ASN A 99 17.75 5.94 -9.97
CA ASN A 99 17.57 5.25 -8.69
C ASN A 99 16.84 3.90 -8.74
N ALA A 100 17.19 3.02 -9.67
CA ALA A 100 17.06 1.56 -9.48
C ALA A 100 18.12 1.03 -8.46
N ARG A 101 18.72 1.90 -7.64
CA ARG A 101 19.60 1.48 -6.55
C ARG A 101 18.75 0.82 -5.48
N ARG A 102 19.13 -0.40 -5.10
CA ARG A 102 18.62 -1.10 -3.92
C ARG A 102 18.50 -0.11 -2.76
N GLN A 103 17.28 0.15 -2.30
CA GLN A 103 17.05 1.10 -1.22
C GLN A 103 17.77 0.61 0.03
N ARG A 104 18.61 1.46 0.62
CA ARG A 104 19.36 1.13 1.84
C ARG A 104 18.81 1.93 3.01
N VAL A 105 18.56 1.24 4.11
CA VAL A 105 18.16 1.87 5.37
C VAL A 105 19.42 2.43 6.04
N SER A 106 19.34 3.68 6.54
CA SER A 106 20.47 4.30 7.23
C SER A 106 20.81 3.54 8.53
N PRO A 107 22.11 3.44 8.89
CA PRO A 107 22.51 2.79 10.14
C PRO A 107 21.88 3.41 11.37
N ALA A 108 21.75 4.74 11.41
CA ALA A 108 21.15 5.46 12.54
C ALA A 108 19.66 5.06 12.72
N LEU A 109 18.90 4.93 11.63
CA LEU A 109 17.49 4.50 11.69
C LEU A 109 17.36 3.05 12.15
N ARG A 110 18.26 2.16 11.69
CA ARG A 110 18.32 0.78 12.19
C ARG A 110 18.58 0.74 13.69
N GLN A 111 19.58 1.48 14.17
CA GLN A 111 19.94 1.56 15.57
C GLN A 111 18.77 2.09 16.43
N MET A 112 18.09 3.15 15.96
CA MET A 112 16.90 3.69 16.62
C MET A 112 15.80 2.63 16.75
N MET A 113 15.48 1.89 15.68
CA MET A 113 14.46 0.83 15.73
C MET A 113 14.85 -0.31 16.68
N HIS A 114 16.13 -0.68 16.74
CA HIS A 114 16.61 -1.75 17.63
C HIS A 114 16.52 -1.40 19.10
N SER A 115 16.48 -0.11 19.47
CA SER A 115 16.23 0.31 20.84
C SER A 115 14.78 0.14 21.31
N TRP A 116 13.85 -0.14 20.39
CA TRP A 116 12.43 -0.34 20.69
C TRP A 116 12.14 -1.82 20.97
N THR A 117 12.24 -2.21 22.23
CA THR A 117 12.11 -3.63 22.63
C THR A 117 10.66 -4.11 22.70
N GLY A 118 9.70 -3.22 22.99
CA GLY A 118 8.28 -3.56 23.15
C GLY A 118 7.39 -3.15 21.97
N THR A 119 7.96 -2.63 20.88
CA THR A 119 7.22 -2.04 19.78
C THR A 119 7.68 -2.66 18.46
N PRO A 120 6.87 -3.51 17.81
CA PRO A 120 7.21 -4.04 16.49
C PRO A 120 7.37 -2.90 15.48
N ALA A 121 8.46 -2.90 14.73
CA ALA A 121 8.74 -1.88 13.72
C ALA A 121 9.36 -2.49 12.47
N VAL A 122 8.88 -2.04 11.30
CA VAL A 122 9.40 -2.46 10.00
C VAL A 122 9.62 -1.23 9.10
N ILE A 123 10.64 -1.26 8.27
CA ILE A 123 10.85 -0.26 7.22
C ILE A 123 10.51 -0.91 5.89
N LEU A 124 9.57 -0.30 5.20
CA LEU A 124 9.10 -0.75 3.89
C LEU A 124 9.70 0.11 2.78
N GLY A 125 10.04 -0.53 1.68
CA GLY A 125 10.35 0.11 0.42
C GLY A 125 9.12 0.51 -0.37
N ARG A 126 9.31 1.11 -1.55
CA ARG A 126 8.23 1.54 -2.45
C ARG A 126 7.30 0.42 -2.89
N CYS A 127 7.83 -0.78 -3.04
CA CYS A 127 7.08 -1.97 -3.42
C CYS A 127 6.58 -2.77 -2.21
N MET A 128 6.58 -2.18 -1.00
CA MET A 128 6.20 -2.83 0.26
C MET A 128 7.13 -3.99 0.64
N ASP A 129 8.32 -4.07 0.05
CA ASP A 129 9.40 -4.96 0.46
C ASP A 129 9.95 -4.52 1.83
N VAL A 130 10.22 -5.46 2.71
CA VAL A 130 10.77 -5.20 4.05
C VAL A 130 12.28 -4.95 3.91
N LEU A 131 12.69 -3.70 4.07
CA LEU A 131 14.10 -3.29 3.98
C LEU A 131 14.86 -3.50 5.30
N ALA A 132 14.15 -3.38 6.41
CA ALA A 132 14.66 -3.63 7.76
C ALA A 132 13.49 -3.80 8.74
N HIS A 133 13.76 -4.46 9.84
CA HIS A 133 12.85 -4.58 10.98
C HIS A 133 13.66 -4.60 12.28
N ASN A 134 13.02 -4.30 13.42
CA ASN A 134 13.57 -4.65 14.72
C ASN A 134 13.24 -6.13 15.06
N PRO A 135 13.82 -6.73 16.10
CA PRO A 135 13.56 -8.13 16.44
C PRO A 135 12.07 -8.47 16.56
N LEU A 136 11.30 -7.66 17.26
CA LEU A 136 9.88 -7.89 17.45
C LEU A 136 9.06 -7.69 16.16
N GLY A 137 9.45 -6.73 15.30
CA GLY A 137 8.86 -6.55 13.96
C GLY A 137 9.13 -7.73 13.03
N GLY A 138 10.32 -8.33 13.12
CA GLY A 138 10.64 -9.56 12.40
C GLY A 138 9.82 -10.75 12.91
N ALA A 139 9.71 -10.89 14.23
CA ALA A 139 8.94 -11.95 14.87
C ALA A 139 7.43 -11.88 14.54
N LEU A 140 6.86 -10.67 14.44
CA LEU A 140 5.45 -10.47 14.08
C LEU A 140 5.08 -11.11 12.73
N PHE A 141 6.02 -11.16 11.78
CA PHE A 141 5.81 -11.71 10.44
C PHE A 141 6.58 -13.03 10.21
N ALA A 142 7.19 -13.59 11.25
CA ALA A 142 7.92 -14.84 11.14
C ALA A 142 7.00 -16.03 10.80
N GLY A 143 7.58 -17.06 10.18
CA GLY A 143 6.86 -18.28 9.81
C GLY A 143 6.15 -18.24 8.47
N HIS A 144 6.06 -17.08 7.82
CA HIS A 144 5.47 -16.92 6.49
C HIS A 144 6.50 -17.04 5.38
N THR A 145 6.11 -17.65 4.27
CA THR A 145 6.96 -17.79 3.06
C THR A 145 7.44 -16.44 2.55
N TYR A 146 6.61 -15.42 2.68
CA TYR A 146 6.88 -14.08 2.16
C TYR A 146 7.06 -13.01 3.26
N SER A 147 7.60 -13.39 4.42
CA SER A 147 7.83 -12.47 5.56
C SER A 147 8.63 -11.19 5.20
N GLY A 148 9.45 -11.25 4.16
CA GLY A 148 10.24 -10.12 3.64
C GLY A 148 9.53 -9.25 2.60
N ASP A 149 8.28 -9.54 2.23
CA ASP A 149 7.53 -8.83 1.19
C ASP A 149 6.04 -8.83 1.52
N LEU A 150 5.54 -7.70 2.02
CA LEU A 150 4.15 -7.62 2.49
C LEU A 150 3.11 -7.74 1.36
N MET A 151 3.47 -7.39 0.11
CA MET A 151 2.57 -7.62 -1.01
C MET A 151 2.39 -9.10 -1.29
N ARG A 152 3.50 -9.84 -1.39
CA ARG A 152 3.47 -11.28 -1.61
C ARG A 152 2.88 -12.03 -0.43
N LEU A 153 3.16 -11.58 0.81
CA LEU A 153 2.56 -12.14 2.02
C LEU A 153 1.03 -12.05 1.97
N VAL A 154 0.48 -10.89 1.63
CA VAL A 154 -0.99 -10.71 1.61
C VAL A 154 -1.64 -11.51 0.47
N PHE A 155 -1.01 -11.60 -0.71
CA PHE A 155 -1.68 -12.11 -1.91
C PHE A 155 -1.24 -13.50 -2.36
N LEU A 156 -0.08 -14.00 -1.93
CA LEU A 156 0.49 -15.26 -2.39
C LEU A 156 0.81 -16.23 -1.25
N ASP A 157 0.89 -15.76 0.00
CA ASP A 157 1.15 -16.64 1.14
C ASP A 157 -0.09 -17.50 1.42
N PRO A 158 0.05 -18.85 1.54
CA PRO A 158 -1.09 -19.73 1.77
C PRO A 158 -1.81 -19.43 3.09
N ASP A 159 -1.09 -18.98 4.11
CA ASP A 159 -1.63 -18.73 5.44
C ASP A 159 -2.14 -17.29 5.64
N ALA A 160 -2.07 -16.43 4.58
CA ALA A 160 -2.41 -15.02 4.66
C ALA A 160 -3.83 -14.76 5.20
N ARG A 161 -4.81 -15.59 4.80
CA ARG A 161 -6.21 -15.44 5.23
C ARG A 161 -6.44 -15.86 6.68
N ASP A 162 -5.66 -16.81 7.16
CA ASP A 162 -5.68 -17.22 8.56
C ASP A 162 -4.93 -16.21 9.44
N PHE A 163 -3.81 -15.71 8.94
CA PHE A 163 -3.01 -14.69 9.63
C PHE A 163 -3.73 -13.34 9.76
N TYR A 164 -4.49 -12.93 8.74
CA TYR A 164 -5.28 -11.68 8.75
C TYR A 164 -6.79 -11.99 8.84
N PRO A 165 -7.42 -11.97 10.03
CA PRO A 165 -8.87 -12.18 10.15
C PRO A 165 -9.70 -11.22 9.30
N ASP A 166 -9.22 -9.98 9.08
CA ASP A 166 -9.83 -8.98 8.21
C ASP A 166 -9.13 -8.89 6.85
N TRP A 167 -8.83 -10.03 6.23
CA TRP A 167 -8.00 -10.11 5.03
C TRP A 167 -8.45 -9.19 3.90
N ASP A 168 -9.75 -9.11 3.61
CA ASP A 168 -10.28 -8.26 2.52
C ASP A 168 -9.94 -6.78 2.73
N ARG A 169 -10.03 -6.29 3.97
CA ARG A 169 -9.65 -4.93 4.35
C ARG A 169 -8.15 -4.72 4.24
N VAL A 170 -7.37 -5.67 4.74
CA VAL A 170 -5.90 -5.63 4.66
C VAL A 170 -5.44 -5.63 3.20
N ALA A 171 -6.02 -6.47 2.35
CA ALA A 171 -5.71 -6.55 0.93
C ALA A 171 -6.02 -5.24 0.20
N ALA A 172 -7.21 -4.66 0.41
CA ALA A 172 -7.59 -3.37 -0.19
C ALA A 172 -6.66 -2.24 0.26
N ASN A 173 -6.34 -2.14 1.56
CA ASN A 173 -5.45 -1.11 2.11
C ASN A 173 -4.01 -1.29 1.62
N THR A 174 -3.55 -2.53 1.45
CA THR A 174 -2.18 -2.82 0.96
C THR A 174 -2.03 -2.42 -0.51
N VAL A 175 -3.03 -2.71 -1.36
CA VAL A 175 -3.04 -2.27 -2.76
C VAL A 175 -3.12 -0.75 -2.86
N GLY A 176 -3.98 -0.10 -2.06
CA GLY A 176 -4.07 1.36 -2.02
C GLY A 176 -2.75 2.01 -1.61
N GLY A 177 -2.09 1.47 -0.58
CA GLY A 177 -0.78 1.94 -0.13
C GLY A 177 0.34 1.73 -1.16
N LEU A 178 0.35 0.60 -1.90
CA LEU A 178 1.28 0.39 -3.01
C LEU A 178 1.10 1.45 -4.10
N ARG A 179 -0.14 1.75 -4.46
CA ARG A 179 -0.47 2.75 -5.47
C ARG A 179 -0.06 4.15 -5.04
N GLU A 180 -0.25 4.49 -3.78
CA GLU A 180 0.21 5.75 -3.22
C GLU A 180 1.73 5.86 -3.24
N ALA A 181 2.44 4.81 -2.79
CA ALA A 181 3.91 4.77 -2.77
C ALA A 181 4.51 4.82 -4.19
N ALA A 182 3.84 4.21 -5.18
CA ALA A 182 4.20 4.33 -6.59
C ALA A 182 4.07 5.77 -7.08
N GLY A 183 3.08 6.51 -6.58
CA GLY A 183 2.84 7.91 -6.96
C GLY A 183 2.63 8.05 -8.47
N THR A 184 3.54 8.76 -9.14
CA THR A 184 3.57 8.93 -10.60
C THR A 184 4.65 8.11 -11.29
N ASP A 185 5.42 7.31 -10.53
CA ASP A 185 6.58 6.53 -11.04
C ASP A 185 6.15 5.08 -11.35
N TYR A 186 5.20 4.95 -12.27
CA TYR A 186 4.71 3.64 -12.72
C TYR A 186 5.67 2.92 -13.69
N ASP A 187 6.74 3.62 -14.11
CA ASP A 187 7.80 3.05 -14.96
C ASP A 187 8.92 2.38 -14.13
N ASP A 188 8.79 2.32 -12.81
CA ASP A 188 9.74 1.56 -11.96
C ASP A 188 9.69 0.07 -12.35
N PRO A 189 10.80 -0.53 -12.83
CA PRO A 189 10.81 -1.93 -13.28
C PRO A 189 10.39 -2.91 -12.19
N ARG A 190 10.71 -2.64 -10.91
CA ARG A 190 10.34 -3.49 -9.78
C ARG A 190 8.84 -3.45 -9.53
N LEU A 191 8.22 -2.28 -9.68
CA LEU A 191 6.77 -2.13 -9.57
C LEU A 191 6.08 -2.88 -10.70
N ILE A 192 6.57 -2.75 -11.95
CA ILE A 192 6.02 -3.43 -13.12
C ILE A 192 6.09 -4.95 -12.94
N GLU A 193 7.25 -5.45 -12.49
CA GLU A 193 7.45 -6.88 -12.22
C GLU A 193 6.50 -7.39 -11.14
N LEU A 194 6.39 -6.68 -10.00
CA LEU A 194 5.52 -7.04 -8.88
C LEU A 194 4.05 -7.05 -9.31
N VAL A 195 3.59 -5.98 -9.96
CA VAL A 195 2.20 -5.86 -10.43
C VAL A 195 1.89 -6.94 -11.48
N GLY A 196 2.82 -7.22 -12.38
CA GLY A 196 2.70 -8.31 -13.36
C GLY A 196 2.56 -9.67 -12.70
N GLU A 197 3.45 -10.00 -11.77
CA GLU A 197 3.43 -11.26 -11.02
C GLU A 197 2.11 -11.44 -10.25
N LEU A 198 1.74 -10.44 -9.43
CA LEU A 198 0.55 -10.50 -8.59
C LEU A 198 -0.73 -10.54 -9.43
N SER A 199 -0.78 -9.84 -10.57
CA SER A 199 -1.92 -9.89 -11.49
C SER A 199 -2.12 -11.25 -12.14
N LEU A 200 -1.04 -12.00 -12.36
CA LEU A 200 -1.10 -13.36 -12.90
C LEU A 200 -1.49 -14.39 -11.82
N LYS A 201 -0.93 -14.25 -10.60
CA LYS A 201 -1.05 -15.26 -9.55
C LYS A 201 -2.23 -15.04 -8.58
N SER A 202 -2.80 -13.83 -8.51
CA SER A 202 -3.87 -13.48 -7.57
C SER A 202 -5.02 -12.74 -8.27
N GLU A 203 -6.18 -13.38 -8.35
CA GLU A 203 -7.40 -12.75 -8.88
C GLU A 203 -7.84 -11.58 -8.01
N ALA A 204 -7.73 -11.72 -6.70
CA ALA A 204 -8.07 -10.66 -5.75
C ALA A 204 -7.19 -9.42 -5.95
N PHE A 205 -5.86 -9.61 -6.13
CA PHE A 205 -4.98 -8.48 -6.45
C PHE A 205 -5.38 -7.82 -7.77
N ARG A 206 -5.60 -8.60 -8.82
CA ARG A 206 -5.99 -8.08 -10.14
C ARG A 206 -7.26 -7.23 -10.06
N THR A 207 -8.26 -7.72 -9.31
CA THR A 207 -9.54 -7.00 -9.11
C THR A 207 -9.32 -5.70 -8.36
N LEU A 208 -8.62 -5.72 -7.22
CA LEU A 208 -8.34 -4.54 -6.42
C LEU A 208 -7.45 -3.54 -7.16
N TRP A 209 -6.44 -4.02 -7.89
CA TRP A 209 -5.58 -3.16 -8.70
C TRP A 209 -6.35 -2.44 -9.81
N ALA A 210 -7.31 -3.11 -10.46
CA ALA A 210 -8.12 -2.50 -11.52
C ALA A 210 -9.06 -1.38 -11.03
N ARG A 211 -9.43 -1.37 -9.73
CA ARG A 211 -10.34 -0.36 -9.14
C ARG A 211 -9.70 1.02 -8.99
N HIS A 212 -8.38 1.13 -9.04
CA HIS A 212 -7.65 2.38 -8.81
C HIS A 212 -7.96 3.05 -7.46
N ASP A 213 -8.34 2.26 -6.46
CA ASP A 213 -8.52 2.77 -5.10
C ASP A 213 -7.17 3.20 -4.54
N ILE A 214 -7.16 4.37 -3.88
CA ILE A 214 -6.00 4.90 -3.20
C ILE A 214 -6.36 5.04 -1.75
N ARG A 215 -5.48 4.55 -0.89
CA ARG A 215 -5.60 4.70 0.54
C ARG A 215 -4.25 5.09 1.11
N GLN A 216 -4.19 6.23 1.77
CA GLN A 216 -3.04 6.56 2.58
C GLN A 216 -3.02 5.61 3.79
N LYS A 217 -1.88 4.97 4.01
CA LYS A 217 -1.63 4.26 5.26
C LYS A 217 -1.50 5.29 6.37
N ARG A 218 -2.62 5.56 7.04
CA ARG A 218 -2.68 6.37 8.26
C ARG A 218 -2.83 5.42 9.46
N HIS A 219 -3.08 5.99 10.62
CA HIS A 219 -3.43 5.23 11.82
C HIS A 219 -4.63 4.30 11.56
N GLU A 220 -4.46 3.01 11.80
CA GLU A 220 -5.51 2.01 11.63
C GLU A 220 -5.24 0.81 12.54
N THR A 221 -6.30 0.22 13.07
CA THR A 221 -6.22 -1.02 13.85
C THR A 221 -6.18 -2.22 12.91
N LYS A 222 -5.25 -3.13 13.13
CA LYS A 222 -5.10 -4.37 12.38
C LYS A 222 -5.14 -5.58 13.31
N ARG A 223 -5.93 -6.58 12.95
CA ARG A 223 -5.98 -7.85 13.67
C ARG A 223 -5.09 -8.88 12.99
N PHE A 224 -4.42 -9.68 13.83
CA PHE A 224 -3.58 -10.78 13.40
C PHE A 224 -3.95 -12.03 14.20
N ARG A 225 -3.83 -13.20 13.58
CA ARG A 225 -3.80 -14.47 14.26
C ARG A 225 -2.40 -15.04 14.15
N HIS A 226 -1.56 -14.69 15.13
CA HIS A 226 -0.16 -15.05 15.13
C HIS A 226 0.00 -16.53 15.54
N PRO A 227 0.80 -17.35 14.83
CA PRO A 227 0.89 -18.80 15.08
C PRO A 227 1.40 -19.16 16.48
N VAL A 228 2.23 -18.30 17.09
CA VAL A 228 2.85 -18.58 18.40
C VAL A 228 2.08 -17.96 19.57
N VAL A 229 1.62 -16.70 19.42
CA VAL A 229 1.01 -15.95 20.54
C VAL A 229 -0.49 -15.72 20.38
N GLY A 230 -1.11 -16.27 19.33
CA GLY A 230 -2.55 -16.19 19.11
C GLY A 230 -3.03 -14.84 18.56
N GLU A 231 -4.19 -14.39 19.01
CA GLU A 231 -4.82 -13.17 18.48
C GLU A 231 -4.13 -11.91 18.97
N LEU A 232 -3.83 -11.01 18.02
CA LEU A 232 -3.28 -9.69 18.27
C LEU A 232 -4.16 -8.63 17.60
N THR A 233 -4.50 -7.60 18.35
CA THR A 233 -5.13 -6.38 17.83
C THR A 233 -4.14 -5.24 18.05
N LEU A 234 -3.59 -4.71 16.96
CA LEU A 234 -2.53 -3.71 17.00
C LEU A 234 -2.93 -2.49 16.18
N ASP A 235 -2.75 -1.34 16.77
CA ASP A 235 -2.76 -0.08 16.01
C ASP A 235 -1.44 0.07 15.28
N TYR A 236 -1.48 0.55 14.05
CA TYR A 236 -0.24 0.86 13.34
C TYR A 236 -0.23 2.29 12.83
N GLU A 237 0.96 2.86 12.84
CA GLU A 237 1.25 4.17 12.29
C GLU A 237 2.28 4.04 11.17
N SER A 238 2.05 4.72 10.05
CA SER A 238 2.98 4.75 8.92
C SER A 238 3.60 6.14 8.78
N LEU A 239 4.91 6.21 8.95
CA LEU A 239 5.69 7.44 8.96
C LEU A 239 6.58 7.51 7.72
N THR A 240 6.50 8.61 6.96
CA THR A 240 7.38 8.84 5.82
C THR A 240 8.77 9.25 6.32
N ILE A 241 9.81 8.62 5.76
CA ILE A 241 11.20 8.95 6.09
C ILE A 241 11.69 10.03 5.11
N ASN A 242 11.74 11.29 5.58
CA ASN A 242 12.12 12.44 4.75
C ASN A 242 13.54 12.32 4.16
N SER A 243 14.49 11.72 4.90
CA SER A 243 15.87 11.48 4.45
C SER A 243 16.02 10.36 3.43
N ALA A 244 14.97 9.53 3.24
CA ALA A 244 14.95 8.41 2.32
C ALA A 244 13.61 8.32 1.57
N PRO A 245 13.37 9.18 0.57
CA PRO A 245 12.11 9.23 -0.15
C PRO A 245 11.71 7.85 -0.73
N GLY A 246 10.47 7.44 -0.46
CA GLY A 246 9.94 6.14 -0.85
C GLY A 246 10.17 5.03 0.20
N GLN A 247 10.78 5.35 1.34
CA GLN A 247 10.78 4.46 2.50
C GLN A 247 9.73 4.93 3.52
N GLN A 248 9.09 3.96 4.16
CA GLN A 248 8.12 4.18 5.23
C GLN A 248 8.52 3.35 6.44
N LEU A 249 8.48 3.97 7.61
CA LEU A 249 8.60 3.29 8.87
C LEU A 249 7.18 2.96 9.36
N VAL A 250 6.87 1.69 9.52
CA VAL A 250 5.60 1.21 10.07
C VAL A 250 5.85 0.68 11.48
N VAL A 251 5.10 1.22 12.43
CA VAL A 251 5.20 0.90 13.85
C VAL A 251 3.88 0.33 14.32
N TYR A 252 3.92 -0.75 15.08
CA TYR A 252 2.73 -1.40 15.62
C TYR A 252 2.69 -1.24 17.13
N GLN A 253 1.50 -0.98 17.68
CA GLN A 253 1.31 -0.78 19.11
C GLN A 253 0.05 -1.52 19.57
N ALA A 254 0.14 -2.20 20.71
CA ALA A 254 -1.03 -2.72 21.40
C ALA A 254 -1.53 -1.70 22.43
N GLU A 255 -2.83 -1.68 22.69
CA GLU A 255 -3.39 -0.92 23.79
C GLU A 255 -2.75 -1.36 25.12
N PRO A 256 -2.24 -0.44 25.94
CA PRO A 256 -1.59 -0.78 27.20
C PRO A 256 -2.49 -1.62 28.12
N GLY A 257 -1.95 -2.70 28.67
CA GLY A 257 -2.68 -3.61 29.56
C GLY A 257 -3.65 -4.57 28.86
N SER A 258 -3.77 -4.49 27.51
CA SER A 258 -4.62 -5.40 26.74
C SER A 258 -4.02 -6.81 26.64
N PRO A 259 -4.84 -7.83 26.29
CA PRO A 259 -4.33 -9.16 25.96
C PRO A 259 -3.28 -9.14 24.85
N SER A 260 -3.41 -8.26 23.87
CA SER A 260 -2.44 -8.06 22.78
C SER A 260 -1.10 -7.50 23.28
N ALA A 261 -1.10 -6.63 24.27
CA ALA A 261 0.14 -6.13 24.88
C ALA A 261 0.89 -7.25 25.61
N HIS A 262 0.18 -8.13 26.33
CA HIS A 262 0.77 -9.30 26.96
C HIS A 262 1.33 -10.29 25.94
N ALA A 263 0.58 -10.56 24.86
CA ALA A 263 1.01 -11.45 23.78
C ALA A 263 2.26 -10.91 23.05
N LEU A 264 2.34 -9.59 22.80
CA LEU A 264 3.55 -8.96 22.26
C LEU A 264 4.74 -9.07 23.21
N SER A 265 4.54 -8.89 24.51
CA SER A 265 5.60 -9.06 25.52
C SER A 265 6.14 -10.49 25.53
N LEU A 266 5.24 -11.49 25.43
CA LEU A 266 5.62 -12.91 25.31
C LEU A 266 6.42 -13.14 24.02
N LEU A 267 5.95 -12.66 22.89
CA LEU A 267 6.64 -12.77 21.59
C LEU A 267 8.05 -12.17 21.67
N GLY A 268 8.18 -10.99 22.29
CA GLY A 268 9.47 -10.32 22.49
C GLY A 268 10.44 -11.14 23.36
N SER A 269 9.93 -11.77 24.42
CA SER A 269 10.73 -12.63 25.29
C SER A 269 11.24 -13.88 24.56
N LEU A 270 10.38 -14.53 23.77
CA LEU A 270 10.75 -15.69 22.94
C LEU A 270 11.83 -15.31 21.93
N THR A 271 11.64 -14.20 21.22
CA THR A 271 12.61 -13.70 20.21
C THR A 271 13.96 -13.36 20.83
N ALA A 272 13.98 -12.76 22.03
CA ALA A 272 15.23 -12.45 22.75
C ALA A 272 15.98 -13.74 23.13
N THR A 273 15.27 -14.77 23.57
CA THR A 273 15.83 -16.08 23.92
C THR A 273 16.45 -16.77 22.69
N GLU A 274 15.73 -16.81 21.56
CA GLU A 274 16.23 -17.39 20.31
C GLU A 274 17.49 -16.67 19.80
N THR A 275 17.51 -15.32 19.89
CA THR A 275 18.66 -14.53 19.47
C THR A 275 19.88 -14.78 20.37
N ALA A 276 19.68 -14.94 21.67
CA ALA A 276 20.75 -15.27 22.62
C ALA A 276 21.33 -16.67 22.35
N GLN A 277 20.47 -17.66 22.14
CA GLN A 277 20.89 -19.02 21.82
C GLN A 277 21.64 -19.11 20.49
N ALA A 278 21.16 -18.43 19.44
CA ALA A 278 21.85 -18.38 18.15
C ALA A 278 23.23 -17.71 18.27
N SER A 279 23.35 -16.65 19.08
CA SER A 279 24.63 -15.98 19.32
C SER A 279 25.62 -16.83 20.11
N GLU A 280 25.11 -17.68 21.01
CA GLU A 280 25.95 -18.59 21.81
C GLU A 280 26.43 -19.78 20.99
N ALA A 281 25.58 -20.33 20.11
CA ALA A 281 25.93 -21.40 19.18
C ALA A 281 27.05 -20.96 18.22
N VAL A 282 26.94 -19.77 17.64
CA VAL A 282 27.98 -19.20 16.76
C VAL A 282 29.30 -18.99 17.49
N ARG A 283 29.28 -18.60 18.77
CA ARG A 283 30.51 -18.48 19.58
C ARG A 283 31.17 -19.83 19.87
N GLN A 284 30.35 -20.87 20.10
CA GLN A 284 30.85 -22.22 20.36
C GLN A 284 31.50 -22.83 19.12
N ASP A 285 30.92 -22.60 17.93
CA ASP A 285 31.49 -23.06 16.66
C ASP A 285 32.84 -22.39 16.36
N ILE A 286 32.99 -21.09 16.66
CA ILE A 286 34.27 -20.37 16.46
C ILE A 286 35.35 -20.88 17.42
N VAL A 287 34.99 -21.27 18.64
CA VAL A 287 35.98 -21.80 19.63
C VAL A 287 36.35 -23.25 19.37
N ALA A 288 35.50 -24.00 18.63
CA ALA A 288 35.78 -25.41 18.28
C ALA A 288 36.69 -25.56 17.03
N ASP A 289 36.87 -24.49 16.23
CA ASP A 289 37.70 -24.47 15.02
C ASP A 289 39.13 -23.89 15.26
N ASP A 290 39.44 -23.45 16.49
CA ASP A 290 40.77 -23.05 16.96
C ASP A 290 41.43 -24.18 17.75
#